data_b9e6dac926ad2dfc0548f61b594aebed
#
_entry.id   b9e6dac926ad2dfc0548f61b594aebed
#
_cell.length_a   1.000
_cell.length_b   1.000
_cell.length_c   1.000
_cell.angle_alpha   90.00
_cell.angle_beta   90.00
_cell.angle_gamma   90.00
#
_symmetry.space_group_name_H-M   'P 1'
#
loop_
_entity.id
_entity.type
_entity.pdbx_description
1 polymer ?
#
loop_
_entity_poly.entity_id
_entity_poly.type
_entity_poly.pdbx_seq_one_letter_code
_entity_poly.pdbx_strand_id
1 'polypeptide(L)'
;MNAIATNNWQEANQEYLMAAVAVVREALQASADTRSEENGRNLAHGSISSFPTHFSRPPALEQLCTTFGLSSFERDVLLLCAGMELDARFPSLCATAQGDPQRAFPTLGLALATLQAPQWKALMPGSPLRRWQMIEIGSGSALTLSPLRIDERILHYLTGFQYLDERLAGIIEPLARSGELVPSHQHLAEQLAATWSQATQTSSLPIVQLCGSETASKRAIAVAACELVGLKLNVINAVAIPVGFGELNQLMRLWEREYWLRASALLLDCDELDLTDAARENAIAQLSESISSPLIITSQERRRSRMRPLISLDVRPPSTSEQRLVWQNALGAATSHLNGHVEKLVSHFNLSAPTIHAICTEAIGRQAHESTLRTQHPELGTDSSLRTQHPELSTLLWDTCRSQSRPRLNDLAQPMESSSVWDDLVLPEAHRHTLRDIAAHVRQRAKVYENWGFGGKSGRGLGISALFAGASGTGKTMAADVIAHELQLDLYRIDLS
;
A
#
# COMPACT_ATOMS: atom_id res chain seq x y z
N MET A 1 -19.91 13.03 13.77
CA MET A 1 -19.67 14.48 13.58
C MET A 1 -19.01 14.84 12.24
N ASN A 2 -18.23 13.94 11.59
CA ASN A 2 -17.54 14.28 10.34
C ASN A 2 -18.43 14.41 9.08
N ALA A 3 -19.55 13.71 8.96
CA ALA A 3 -20.35 13.70 7.74
C ALA A 3 -21.12 15.02 7.48
N ILE A 4 -21.61 15.66 8.53
CA ILE A 4 -22.36 16.95 8.40
C ILE A 4 -21.38 18.10 8.07
N ALA A 5 -20.18 18.09 8.64
CA ALA A 5 -19.16 19.11 8.37
C ALA A 5 -18.57 18.99 6.95
N THR A 6 -18.47 17.76 6.41
CA THR A 6 -18.03 17.50 5.03
C THR A 6 -19.07 17.95 4.00
N ASN A 7 -20.36 17.74 4.27
CA ASN A 7 -21.43 18.15 3.37
C ASN A 7 -21.50 19.68 3.24
N ASN A 8 -21.36 20.39 4.35
CA ASN A 8 -21.34 21.87 4.36
C ASN A 8 -20.11 22.45 3.63
N TRP A 9 -18.92 21.82 3.75
CA TRP A 9 -17.75 22.26 2.99
C TRP A 9 -17.89 22.00 1.49
N GLN A 10 -18.47 20.88 1.09
CA GLN A 10 -18.62 20.52 -0.32
C GLN A 10 -19.57 21.48 -1.05
N GLU A 11 -20.70 21.83 -0.44
CA GLU A 11 -21.62 22.82 -0.96
C GLU A 11 -20.96 24.20 -1.10
N ALA A 12 -20.31 24.69 -0.06
CA ALA A 12 -19.59 25.97 -0.09
C ALA A 12 -18.43 25.98 -1.11
N ASN A 13 -17.70 24.86 -1.27
CA ASN A 13 -16.66 24.71 -2.27
C ASN A 13 -17.24 24.80 -3.69
N GLN A 14 -18.40 24.19 -3.93
CA GLN A 14 -19.07 24.23 -5.23
C GLN A 14 -19.58 25.62 -5.55
N GLU A 15 -20.18 26.32 -4.58
CA GLU A 15 -20.60 27.73 -4.73
C GLU A 15 -19.41 28.63 -5.09
N TYR A 16 -18.28 28.45 -4.37
CA TYR A 16 -17.05 29.20 -4.64
C TYR A 16 -16.50 28.93 -6.04
N LEU A 17 -16.46 27.67 -6.47
CA LEU A 17 -16.00 27.28 -7.80
C LEU A 17 -16.88 27.91 -8.87
N MET A 18 -18.19 27.84 -8.73
CA MET A 18 -19.13 28.42 -9.69
C MET A 18 -19.03 29.94 -9.76
N ALA A 19 -18.79 30.61 -8.62
CA ALA A 19 -18.52 32.05 -8.62
C ALA A 19 -17.22 32.41 -9.35
N ALA A 20 -16.16 31.61 -9.15
CA ALA A 20 -14.89 31.79 -9.87
C ALA A 20 -15.02 31.57 -11.39
N VAL A 21 -15.78 30.55 -11.80
CA VAL A 21 -16.12 30.30 -13.21
C VAL A 21 -16.94 31.45 -13.82
N ALA A 22 -17.85 32.06 -13.03
CA ALA A 22 -18.64 33.19 -13.47
C ALA A 22 -17.78 34.41 -13.84
N VAL A 23 -16.71 34.70 -13.08
CA VAL A 23 -15.77 35.80 -13.39
C VAL A 23 -15.10 35.58 -14.75
N VAL A 24 -14.64 34.36 -15.04
CA VAL A 24 -14.04 34.05 -16.36
C VAL A 24 -15.07 34.13 -17.47
N ARG A 25 -16.31 33.70 -17.23
CA ARG A 25 -17.41 33.85 -18.17
C ARG A 25 -17.69 35.32 -18.51
N GLU A 26 -17.72 36.21 -17.51
CA GLU A 26 -17.91 37.64 -17.72
C GLU A 26 -16.79 38.25 -18.56
N ALA A 27 -15.54 37.83 -18.34
CA ALA A 27 -14.40 38.25 -19.19
C ALA A 27 -14.55 37.81 -20.65
N LEU A 28 -15.01 36.56 -20.87
CA LEU A 28 -15.32 36.06 -22.22
C LEU A 28 -16.47 36.83 -22.87
N GLN A 29 -17.54 37.12 -22.14
CA GLN A 29 -18.69 37.87 -22.63
C GLN A 29 -18.27 39.28 -23.05
N ALA A 30 -17.51 39.98 -22.21
CA ALA A 30 -16.98 41.30 -22.51
C ALA A 30 -16.13 41.32 -23.82
N SER A 31 -15.32 40.27 -24.01
CA SER A 31 -14.51 40.11 -25.25
C SER A 31 -15.37 39.82 -26.49
N ALA A 32 -16.45 39.04 -26.31
CA ALA A 32 -17.42 38.75 -27.37
C ALA A 32 -18.20 40.01 -27.76
N ASP A 33 -18.63 40.81 -26.79
CA ASP A 33 -19.39 42.06 -27.00
C ASP A 33 -18.52 43.14 -27.68
N THR A 34 -17.24 43.25 -27.29
CA THR A 34 -16.29 44.21 -27.94
C THR A 34 -16.04 43.91 -29.41
N ARG A 35 -16.12 42.66 -29.83
CA ARG A 35 -16.03 42.27 -31.23
C ARG A 35 -17.33 42.48 -32.01
N SER A 36 -18.45 42.48 -31.32
CA SER A 36 -19.77 42.74 -31.93
C SER A 36 -20.06 44.24 -32.10
N GLU A 37 -19.43 45.09 -31.31
CA GLU A 37 -19.54 46.55 -31.32
C GLU A 37 -18.14 47.17 -31.58
N GLU A 38 -17.95 47.80 -32.75
CA GLU A 38 -16.73 48.55 -33.14
C GLU A 38 -16.47 49.81 -32.28
N ASN A 39 -16.88 49.86 -31.01
CA ASN A 39 -16.66 51.02 -30.16
C ASN A 39 -16.23 50.64 -28.73
N GLY A 40 -15.02 51.04 -28.40
CA GLY A 40 -14.38 50.77 -27.11
C GLY A 40 -15.08 51.39 -25.91
N ARG A 41 -15.36 50.57 -24.88
CA ARG A 41 -15.57 51.00 -23.50
C ARG A 41 -14.74 50.12 -22.60
N ASN A 42 -13.89 50.77 -21.78
CA ASN A 42 -13.21 50.16 -20.65
C ASN A 42 -14.23 49.63 -19.64
N LEU A 43 -14.35 48.31 -19.51
CA LEU A 43 -15.17 47.67 -18.52
C LEU A 43 -14.34 47.35 -17.27
N ALA A 44 -14.86 47.78 -16.13
CA ALA A 44 -14.31 47.47 -14.82
C ALA A 44 -14.46 45.95 -14.53
N HIS A 45 -13.34 45.32 -14.22
CA HIS A 45 -13.28 43.89 -13.94
C HIS A 45 -13.48 43.63 -12.47
N GLY A 46 -14.44 42.75 -12.14
CA GLY A 46 -14.68 42.27 -10.79
C GLY A 46 -13.57 41.34 -10.35
N SER A 47 -12.83 41.69 -9.32
CA SER A 47 -11.95 40.77 -8.59
C SER A 47 -12.69 40.17 -7.41
N ILE A 48 -12.63 38.86 -7.26
CA ILE A 48 -13.09 38.20 -6.02
C ILE A 48 -12.07 38.57 -4.92
N SER A 49 -12.37 39.61 -4.18
CA SER A 49 -11.42 40.20 -3.22
C SER A 49 -11.59 39.77 -1.77
N SER A 50 -12.47 38.83 -1.44
CA SER A 50 -12.55 38.30 -0.07
C SER A 50 -13.13 36.90 0.01
N PHE A 51 -12.40 36.01 0.69
CA PHE A 51 -12.92 34.71 1.10
C PHE A 51 -14.10 34.93 2.05
N PRO A 52 -15.20 34.16 1.92
CA PRO A 52 -16.15 34.04 3.00
C PRO A 52 -15.44 33.46 4.23
N THR A 53 -15.53 34.16 5.35
CA THR A 53 -14.82 33.86 6.63
C THR A 53 -15.27 32.55 7.31
N HIS A 54 -16.05 31.70 6.65
CA HIS A 54 -16.72 30.53 7.24
C HIS A 54 -16.20 29.18 6.76
N PHE A 55 -15.08 29.12 5.99
CA PHE A 55 -14.51 27.85 5.57
C PHE A 55 -13.69 27.21 6.68
N SER A 56 -14.06 26.01 7.13
CA SER A 56 -13.24 25.16 8.02
C SER A 56 -11.95 24.67 7.34
N ARG A 57 -11.94 24.67 5.98
CA ARG A 57 -10.84 24.29 5.08
C ARG A 57 -10.92 25.15 3.82
N PRO A 58 -9.81 25.68 3.27
CA PRO A 58 -9.83 26.49 2.04
C PRO A 58 -10.55 25.78 0.88
N PRO A 59 -11.17 26.51 -0.07
CA PRO A 59 -11.73 25.92 -1.29
C PRO A 59 -10.70 25.13 -2.08
N ALA A 60 -11.12 24.07 -2.78
CA ALA A 60 -10.25 23.19 -3.55
C ALA A 60 -9.41 23.96 -4.61
N LEU A 61 -10.02 24.95 -5.28
CA LEU A 61 -9.33 25.80 -6.24
C LEU A 61 -8.16 26.56 -5.62
N GLU A 62 -8.35 27.15 -4.44
CA GLU A 62 -7.30 27.92 -3.78
C GLU A 62 -6.18 27.03 -3.20
N GLN A 63 -6.57 25.87 -2.69
CA GLN A 63 -5.59 24.85 -2.29
C GLN A 63 -4.73 24.42 -3.48
N LEU A 64 -5.35 24.14 -4.63
CA LEU A 64 -4.66 23.74 -5.84
C LEU A 64 -3.71 24.84 -6.31
N CYS A 65 -4.18 26.09 -6.39
CA CYS A 65 -3.38 27.24 -6.82
C CYS A 65 -2.16 27.44 -5.91
N THR A 66 -2.36 27.39 -4.59
CA THR A 66 -1.29 27.58 -3.61
C THR A 66 -0.28 26.41 -3.65
N THR A 67 -0.78 25.18 -3.70
CA THR A 67 0.06 23.97 -3.64
C THR A 67 0.97 23.85 -4.87
N PHE A 68 0.44 24.16 -6.05
CA PHE A 68 1.19 24.03 -7.31
C PHE A 68 1.78 25.34 -7.82
N GLY A 69 1.56 26.44 -7.11
CA GLY A 69 2.12 27.74 -7.45
C GLY A 69 1.57 28.33 -8.76
N LEU A 70 0.25 28.18 -9.01
CA LEU A 70 -0.39 28.76 -10.18
C LEU A 70 -0.42 30.29 -10.07
N SER A 71 -0.03 30.97 -11.16
CA SER A 71 -0.29 32.41 -11.30
C SER A 71 -1.80 32.68 -11.49
N SER A 72 -2.22 33.94 -11.31
CA SER A 72 -3.60 34.34 -11.57
C SER A 72 -4.04 33.99 -12.99
N PHE A 73 -3.18 34.20 -13.98
CA PHE A 73 -3.44 33.84 -15.36
C PHE A 73 -3.61 32.33 -15.54
N GLU A 74 -2.75 31.50 -14.95
CA GLU A 74 -2.86 30.03 -15.03
C GLU A 74 -4.12 29.50 -14.32
N ARG A 75 -4.49 30.11 -13.18
CA ARG A 75 -5.76 29.86 -12.50
C ARG A 75 -6.96 30.12 -13.43
N ASP A 76 -6.96 31.27 -14.11
CA ASP A 76 -8.07 31.64 -14.98
C ASP A 76 -8.10 30.79 -16.26
N VAL A 77 -6.95 30.36 -16.79
CA VAL A 77 -6.89 29.36 -17.90
C VAL A 77 -7.50 28.02 -17.45
N LEU A 78 -7.19 27.57 -16.23
CA LEU A 78 -7.77 26.35 -15.67
C LEU A 78 -9.29 26.49 -15.53
N LEU A 79 -9.79 27.63 -15.02
CA LEU A 79 -11.20 27.92 -14.89
C LEU A 79 -11.89 28.07 -16.25
N LEU A 80 -11.22 28.60 -17.27
CA LEU A 80 -11.71 28.64 -18.65
C LEU A 80 -11.97 27.23 -19.19
N CYS A 81 -11.04 26.30 -18.91
CA CYS A 81 -11.22 24.90 -19.29
C CYS A 81 -12.30 24.21 -18.46
N ALA A 82 -12.35 24.45 -17.15
CA ALA A 82 -13.38 23.91 -16.24
C ALA A 82 -14.78 24.42 -16.61
N GLY A 83 -14.90 25.66 -17.04
CA GLY A 83 -16.14 26.26 -17.47
C GLY A 83 -16.83 25.54 -18.63
N MET A 84 -16.06 24.88 -19.49
CA MET A 84 -16.62 24.05 -20.58
C MET A 84 -17.45 22.88 -20.06
N GLU A 85 -17.09 22.33 -18.92
CA GLU A 85 -17.75 21.18 -18.28
C GLU A 85 -18.85 21.62 -17.29
N LEU A 86 -18.70 22.81 -16.69
CA LEU A 86 -19.54 23.26 -15.59
C LEU A 86 -20.64 24.25 -16.01
N ASP A 87 -20.51 24.92 -17.17
CA ASP A 87 -21.47 25.92 -17.64
C ASP A 87 -21.68 25.82 -19.17
N ALA A 88 -22.87 25.39 -19.56
CA ALA A 88 -23.27 25.17 -20.96
C ALA A 88 -23.14 26.40 -21.90
N ARG A 89 -22.90 27.60 -21.35
CA ARG A 89 -22.72 28.82 -22.13
C ARG A 89 -21.29 28.98 -22.67
N PHE A 90 -20.31 28.31 -22.09
CA PHE A 90 -18.90 28.48 -22.47
C PHE A 90 -18.62 28.16 -23.95
N PRO A 91 -19.12 27.06 -24.56
CA PRO A 91 -18.85 26.76 -25.96
C PRO A 91 -19.26 27.90 -26.92
N SER A 92 -20.46 28.46 -26.73
CA SER A 92 -20.92 29.58 -27.58
C SER A 92 -20.10 30.86 -27.36
N LEU A 93 -19.74 31.18 -26.12
CA LEU A 93 -18.89 32.32 -25.78
C LEU A 93 -17.48 32.17 -26.37
N CYS A 94 -16.88 30.99 -26.32
CA CYS A 94 -15.59 30.72 -26.95
C CYS A 94 -15.63 30.92 -28.46
N ALA A 95 -16.68 30.43 -29.15
CA ALA A 95 -16.86 30.61 -30.57
C ALA A 95 -17.00 32.09 -30.94
N THR A 96 -17.84 32.85 -30.24
CA THR A 96 -18.06 34.28 -30.48
C THR A 96 -16.80 35.09 -30.18
N ALA A 97 -16.14 34.86 -29.06
CA ALA A 97 -14.92 35.57 -28.70
C ALA A 97 -13.74 35.27 -29.65
N GLN A 98 -13.71 34.12 -30.31
CA GLN A 98 -12.72 33.78 -31.34
C GLN A 98 -13.16 34.22 -32.76
N GLY A 99 -14.43 34.59 -32.92
CA GLY A 99 -14.98 34.99 -34.24
C GLY A 99 -15.10 33.82 -35.23
N ASP A 100 -15.15 32.58 -34.72
CA ASP A 100 -15.17 31.37 -35.55
C ASP A 100 -16.13 30.34 -34.91
N PRO A 101 -17.27 30.03 -35.53
CA PRO A 101 -18.23 29.07 -35.04
C PRO A 101 -17.66 27.64 -34.86
N GLN A 102 -16.59 27.30 -35.57
CA GLN A 102 -15.93 26.00 -35.47
C GLN A 102 -15.00 25.91 -34.26
N ARG A 103 -14.70 27.04 -33.59
CA ARG A 103 -13.83 27.09 -32.41
C ARG A 103 -14.62 27.27 -31.12
N ALA A 104 -15.62 26.41 -30.91
CA ALA A 104 -16.44 26.40 -29.73
C ALA A 104 -15.69 25.72 -28.54
N PHE A 105 -14.39 26.00 -28.37
CA PHE A 105 -13.52 25.43 -27.34
C PHE A 105 -12.45 26.44 -26.90
N PRO A 106 -11.93 26.32 -25.68
CA PRO A 106 -10.83 27.12 -25.18
C PRO A 106 -9.56 26.89 -25.99
N THR A 107 -8.86 27.96 -26.26
CA THR A 107 -7.51 27.93 -26.81
C THR A 107 -6.63 28.87 -26.02
N LEU A 108 -5.34 28.66 -26.11
CA LEU A 108 -4.40 29.52 -25.42
C LEU A 108 -4.36 30.93 -26.06
N GLY A 109 -4.60 31.02 -27.37
CA GLY A 109 -4.79 32.31 -28.05
C GLY A 109 -5.99 33.06 -27.51
N LEU A 110 -7.10 32.40 -27.28
CA LEU A 110 -8.28 32.96 -26.60
C LEU A 110 -7.94 33.47 -25.22
N ALA A 111 -7.29 32.62 -24.39
CA ALA A 111 -6.91 32.98 -23.03
C ALA A 111 -6.00 34.22 -22.96
N LEU A 112 -4.99 34.30 -23.84
CA LEU A 112 -4.08 35.45 -23.93
C LEU A 112 -4.78 36.74 -24.36
N ALA A 113 -5.87 36.63 -25.16
CA ALA A 113 -6.62 37.79 -25.65
C ALA A 113 -7.69 38.29 -24.67
N THR A 114 -8.21 37.42 -23.80
CA THR A 114 -9.41 37.72 -22.99
C THR A 114 -9.16 37.79 -21.49
N LEU A 115 -8.18 37.03 -20.99
CA LEU A 115 -7.91 36.94 -19.55
C LEU A 115 -6.94 38.01 -19.08
N GLN A 116 -7.00 38.35 -17.80
CA GLN A 116 -6.14 39.36 -17.19
C GLN A 116 -4.68 38.88 -17.06
N ALA A 117 -3.74 39.81 -17.07
CA ALA A 117 -2.31 39.60 -16.90
C ALA A 117 -1.75 38.43 -17.74
N PRO A 118 -1.93 38.47 -19.09
CA PRO A 118 -1.55 37.36 -19.96
C PRO A 118 -0.07 37.05 -19.87
N GLN A 119 0.25 35.75 -19.74
CA GLN A 119 1.62 35.27 -19.55
C GLN A 119 1.95 34.13 -20.50
N TRP A 120 2.85 34.38 -21.44
CA TRP A 120 3.38 33.32 -22.33
C TRP A 120 4.08 32.20 -21.58
N LYS A 121 4.60 32.48 -20.39
CA LYS A 121 5.24 31.47 -19.53
C LYS A 121 4.31 30.32 -19.21
N ALA A 122 3.00 30.54 -19.11
CA ALA A 122 2.02 29.49 -18.84
C ALA A 122 2.01 28.37 -19.89
N LEU A 123 2.56 28.63 -21.09
CA LEU A 123 2.68 27.67 -22.21
C LEU A 123 3.89 26.76 -22.12
N MET A 124 4.87 27.09 -21.28
CA MET A 124 6.11 26.32 -21.21
C MET A 124 5.86 24.92 -20.64
N PRO A 125 6.55 23.88 -21.13
CA PRO A 125 6.40 22.51 -20.62
C PRO A 125 6.65 22.37 -19.10
N GLY A 126 7.49 23.26 -18.53
CA GLY A 126 7.78 23.31 -17.12
C GLY A 126 6.79 24.11 -16.27
N SER A 127 5.81 24.79 -16.88
CA SER A 127 4.81 25.56 -16.14
C SER A 127 3.76 24.65 -15.47
N PRO A 128 3.21 25.07 -14.33
CA PRO A 128 2.33 24.23 -13.50
C PRO A 128 1.23 23.51 -14.27
N LEU A 129 0.48 24.20 -15.12
CA LEU A 129 -0.62 23.61 -15.89
C LEU A 129 -0.18 22.41 -16.75
N ARG A 130 0.99 22.51 -17.39
CA ARG A 130 1.53 21.46 -18.25
C ARG A 130 2.36 20.43 -17.51
N ARG A 131 3.21 20.89 -16.60
CA ARG A 131 4.06 20.01 -15.78
C ARG A 131 3.25 18.99 -15.01
N TRP A 132 2.15 19.43 -14.39
CA TRP A 132 1.28 18.61 -13.54
C TRP A 132 0.08 18.04 -14.31
N GLN A 133 0.08 18.18 -15.65
CA GLN A 133 -1.02 17.68 -16.50
C GLN A 133 -2.41 18.09 -15.96
N MET A 134 -2.56 19.38 -15.62
CA MET A 134 -3.84 19.92 -15.19
C MET A 134 -4.77 20.23 -16.36
N ILE A 135 -4.17 20.47 -17.52
CA ILE A 135 -4.85 20.64 -18.80
C ILE A 135 -4.21 19.74 -19.85
N GLU A 136 -5.03 19.31 -20.79
CA GLU A 136 -4.61 18.61 -21.99
C GLU A 136 -4.64 19.58 -23.17
N ILE A 137 -3.64 19.47 -24.05
CA ILE A 137 -3.57 20.23 -25.28
C ILE A 137 -3.86 19.28 -26.43
N GLY A 138 -4.99 19.48 -27.12
CA GLY A 138 -5.37 18.68 -28.25
C GLY A 138 -4.53 18.98 -29.51
N SER A 139 -4.75 18.21 -30.55
CA SER A 139 -4.11 18.44 -31.87
C SER A 139 -4.61 19.73 -32.51
N GLY A 140 -3.69 20.54 -33.04
CA GLY A 140 -4.00 21.79 -33.75
C GLY A 140 -2.84 22.21 -34.63
N SER A 141 -3.09 23.16 -35.54
CA SER A 141 -2.09 23.68 -36.50
C SER A 141 -1.00 24.54 -35.83
N ALA A 142 -1.31 25.10 -34.64
CA ALA A 142 -0.38 25.88 -33.85
C ALA A 142 -0.73 25.70 -32.36
N LEU A 143 0.28 25.79 -31.48
CA LEU A 143 0.11 25.61 -30.05
C LEU A 143 -0.97 26.54 -29.44
N THR A 144 -1.02 27.79 -29.92
CA THR A 144 -1.99 28.81 -29.46
C THR A 144 -3.40 28.59 -29.96
N LEU A 145 -3.58 27.76 -30.98
CA LEU A 145 -4.86 27.45 -31.61
C LEU A 145 -5.37 26.06 -31.28
N SER A 146 -4.55 25.29 -30.60
CA SER A 146 -4.92 23.95 -30.17
C SER A 146 -5.99 23.99 -29.06
N PRO A 147 -6.99 23.10 -29.09
CA PRO A 147 -8.01 23.04 -28.07
C PRO A 147 -7.41 22.66 -26.72
N LEU A 148 -7.86 23.33 -25.66
CA LEU A 148 -7.51 23.01 -24.27
C LEU A 148 -8.66 22.25 -23.62
N ARG A 149 -8.34 21.28 -22.81
CA ARG A 149 -9.29 20.56 -21.95
C ARG A 149 -8.75 20.49 -20.54
N ILE A 150 -9.63 20.53 -19.55
CA ILE A 150 -9.25 20.25 -18.19
C ILE A 150 -9.02 18.73 -18.02
N ASP A 151 -8.02 18.37 -17.24
CA ASP A 151 -7.81 16.98 -16.82
C ASP A 151 -8.97 16.53 -15.92
N GLU A 152 -9.56 15.37 -16.19
CA GLU A 152 -10.75 14.86 -15.48
C GLU A 152 -10.51 14.74 -13.97
N ARG A 153 -9.33 14.24 -13.56
CA ARG A 153 -8.96 14.14 -12.15
C ARG A 153 -8.91 15.50 -11.46
N ILE A 154 -8.44 16.54 -12.17
CA ILE A 154 -8.40 17.91 -11.64
C ILE A 154 -9.82 18.51 -11.57
N LEU A 155 -10.66 18.29 -12.56
CA LEU A 155 -12.07 18.71 -12.52
C LEU A 155 -12.79 18.13 -11.28
N HIS A 156 -12.64 16.83 -11.05
CA HIS A 156 -13.24 16.20 -9.89
C HIS A 156 -12.66 16.69 -8.56
N TYR A 157 -11.36 17.01 -8.53
CA TYR A 157 -10.75 17.62 -7.34
C TYR A 157 -11.36 19.01 -7.06
N LEU A 158 -11.52 19.84 -8.08
CA LEU A 158 -12.14 21.17 -7.95
C LEU A 158 -13.58 21.08 -7.45
N THR A 159 -14.34 20.09 -7.88
CA THR A 159 -15.72 19.84 -7.42
C THR A 159 -15.80 19.18 -6.04
N GLY A 160 -14.67 18.88 -5.40
CA GLY A 160 -14.59 18.36 -4.03
C GLY A 160 -14.46 16.85 -3.92
N PHE A 161 -14.37 16.11 -5.02
CA PHE A 161 -14.19 14.66 -5.02
C PHE A 161 -12.72 14.27 -4.96
N GLN A 162 -12.40 13.30 -4.09
CA GLN A 162 -11.04 12.81 -3.89
C GLN A 162 -10.96 11.30 -4.14
N TYR A 163 -10.32 10.91 -5.22
CA TYR A 163 -9.99 9.53 -5.56
C TYR A 163 -8.57 9.46 -6.13
N LEU A 164 -8.00 8.29 -6.33
CA LEU A 164 -6.72 8.13 -7.00
C LEU A 164 -6.94 8.28 -8.52
N ASP A 165 -6.00 8.91 -9.22
CA ASP A 165 -6.03 9.02 -10.68
C ASP A 165 -6.19 7.62 -11.32
N GLU A 166 -7.15 7.45 -12.21
CA GLU A 166 -7.43 6.16 -12.86
C GLU A 166 -6.23 5.63 -13.67
N ARG A 167 -5.38 6.51 -14.17
CA ARG A 167 -4.15 6.13 -14.89
C ARG A 167 -3.11 5.46 -13.97
N LEU A 168 -3.25 5.60 -12.66
CA LEU A 168 -2.45 4.91 -11.63
C LEU A 168 -3.13 3.64 -11.13
N ALA A 169 -4.42 3.43 -11.42
CA ALA A 169 -5.16 2.26 -10.99
C ALA A 169 -4.55 0.96 -11.54
N GLY A 170 -4.48 -0.06 -10.70
CA GLY A 170 -3.85 -1.34 -11.04
C GLY A 170 -2.31 -1.34 -10.97
N ILE A 171 -1.67 -0.15 -10.84
CA ILE A 171 -0.22 -0.03 -10.61
C ILE A 171 0.03 0.41 -9.16
N ILE A 172 -0.75 1.36 -8.69
CA ILE A 172 -0.70 1.90 -7.32
C ILE A 172 -2.03 1.63 -6.64
N GLU A 173 -1.98 1.01 -5.47
CA GLU A 173 -3.16 0.64 -4.70
C GLU A 173 -3.14 1.29 -3.31
N PRO A 174 -4.31 1.69 -2.76
CA PRO A 174 -4.37 2.18 -1.40
C PRO A 174 -4.10 1.04 -0.42
N LEU A 175 -3.28 1.31 0.59
CA LEU A 175 -3.00 0.35 1.66
C LEU A 175 -3.64 0.82 2.97
N ALA A 176 -4.57 0.01 3.47
CA ALA A 176 -5.27 0.27 4.73
C ALA A 176 -4.67 -0.52 5.89
N ARG A 177 -4.91 -0.05 7.10
CA ARG A 177 -4.47 -0.71 8.33
C ARG A 177 -5.13 -2.08 8.50
N SER A 178 -4.32 -3.10 8.75
CA SER A 178 -4.76 -4.44 9.11
C SER A 178 -4.32 -4.76 10.55
N GLY A 179 -5.21 -4.54 11.52
CA GLY A 179 -4.99 -4.92 12.91
C GLY A 179 -4.11 -3.98 13.73
N GLU A 180 -3.85 -4.37 14.98
CA GLU A 180 -2.99 -3.65 15.92
C GLU A 180 -1.54 -4.13 15.80
N LEU A 181 -0.60 -3.20 16.01
CA LEU A 181 0.82 -3.51 16.02
C LEU A 181 1.24 -4.04 17.41
N VAL A 182 2.19 -4.94 17.40
CA VAL A 182 2.92 -5.30 18.63
C VAL A 182 3.83 -4.15 19.09
N PRO A 183 4.17 -4.05 20.39
CA PRO A 183 4.94 -2.92 20.92
C PRO A 183 6.26 -2.65 20.17
N SER A 184 7.00 -3.71 19.80
CA SER A 184 8.24 -3.56 19.04
C SER A 184 8.02 -2.95 17.64
N HIS A 185 6.95 -3.30 16.94
CA HIS A 185 6.59 -2.76 15.64
C HIS A 185 5.99 -1.35 15.76
N GLN A 186 5.23 -1.08 16.82
CA GLN A 186 4.73 0.26 17.12
C GLN A 186 5.89 1.26 17.30
N HIS A 187 6.94 0.86 18.03
CA HIS A 187 8.14 1.68 18.19
C HIS A 187 8.83 1.97 16.85
N LEU A 188 8.91 1.00 15.94
CA LEU A 188 9.44 1.23 14.58
C LEU A 188 8.58 2.22 13.78
N ALA A 189 7.26 2.13 13.89
CA ALA A 189 6.35 3.09 13.24
C ALA A 189 6.54 4.51 13.78
N GLU A 190 6.69 4.67 15.09
CA GLU A 190 6.96 5.95 15.75
C GLU A 190 8.34 6.51 15.34
N GLN A 191 9.36 5.67 15.25
CA GLN A 191 10.70 6.06 14.78
C GLN A 191 10.66 6.55 13.32
N LEU A 192 9.93 5.87 12.44
CA LEU A 192 9.73 6.29 11.06
C LEU A 192 9.01 7.63 10.99
N ALA A 193 7.90 7.79 11.70
CA ALA A 193 7.12 9.03 11.78
C ALA A 193 7.97 10.20 12.29
N ALA A 194 8.76 9.99 13.35
CA ALA A 194 9.67 10.98 13.89
C ALA A 194 10.75 11.38 12.88
N THR A 195 11.29 10.43 12.11
CA THR A 195 12.27 10.68 11.05
C THR A 195 11.75 11.69 10.03
N TRP A 196 10.53 11.51 9.56
CA TRP A 196 9.92 12.43 8.58
C TRP A 196 9.52 13.77 9.21
N SER A 197 9.00 13.77 10.42
CA SER A 197 8.62 15.00 11.11
C SER A 197 9.83 15.93 11.37
N GLN A 198 11.00 15.35 11.64
CA GLN A 198 12.24 16.13 11.82
C GLN A 198 12.83 16.61 10.49
N ALA A 199 12.67 15.83 9.42
CA ALA A 199 13.23 16.13 8.11
C ALA A 199 12.49 17.26 7.36
N THR A 200 11.29 17.66 7.78
CA THR A 200 10.53 18.78 7.14
C THR A 200 11.27 20.12 7.17
N GLN A 201 12.35 20.22 7.94
CA GLN A 201 13.24 21.38 7.97
C GLN A 201 14.39 21.30 6.94
N THR A 202 14.54 20.18 6.24
CA THR A 202 15.58 19.95 5.23
C THR A 202 15.00 19.89 3.82
N SER A 203 15.82 20.12 2.80
CA SER A 203 15.38 20.25 1.40
C SER A 203 14.85 18.95 0.75
N SER A 204 15.07 17.77 1.34
CA SER A 204 14.51 16.50 0.84
C SER A 204 14.22 15.53 1.99
N LEU A 205 13.05 14.89 1.95
CA LEU A 205 12.69 13.84 2.90
C LEU A 205 13.58 12.61 2.67
N PRO A 206 14.14 11.98 3.72
CA PRO A 206 14.87 10.73 3.57
C PRO A 206 13.91 9.60 3.14
N ILE A 207 14.45 8.66 2.35
CA ILE A 207 13.78 7.39 2.09
C ILE A 207 13.91 6.53 3.34
N VAL A 208 12.83 5.88 3.77
CA VAL A 208 12.90 4.90 4.85
C VAL A 208 12.76 3.50 4.27
N GLN A 209 13.72 2.64 4.59
CA GLN A 209 13.72 1.24 4.17
C GLN A 209 13.38 0.34 5.36
N LEU A 210 12.40 -0.54 5.18
CA LEU A 210 12.03 -1.59 6.11
C LEU A 210 12.58 -2.93 5.60
N CYS A 211 13.56 -3.48 6.31
CA CYS A 211 14.24 -4.73 5.94
C CYS A 211 13.76 -5.89 6.80
N GLY A 212 13.55 -7.05 6.18
CA GLY A 212 13.16 -8.29 6.89
C GLY A 212 12.32 -9.21 6.02
N SER A 213 12.11 -10.44 6.49
CA SER A 213 11.37 -11.47 5.76
C SER A 213 9.84 -11.29 5.79
N GLU A 214 9.32 -10.55 6.79
CA GLU A 214 7.88 -10.47 7.08
C GLU A 214 7.20 -9.29 6.36
N THR A 215 6.76 -9.49 5.13
CA THR A 215 6.10 -8.45 4.31
C THR A 215 4.86 -7.85 4.99
N ALA A 216 4.02 -8.68 5.64
CA ALA A 216 2.82 -8.21 6.31
C ALA A 216 3.15 -7.23 7.47
N SER A 217 4.17 -7.54 8.27
CA SER A 217 4.64 -6.67 9.36
C SER A 217 5.20 -5.36 8.83
N LYS A 218 6.00 -5.38 7.76
CA LYS A 218 6.55 -4.16 7.13
C LYS A 218 5.43 -3.25 6.63
N ARG A 219 4.43 -3.80 5.94
CA ARG A 219 3.25 -3.05 5.47
C ARG A 219 2.46 -2.45 6.63
N ALA A 220 2.22 -3.22 7.71
CA ALA A 220 1.49 -2.73 8.87
C ALA A 220 2.23 -1.58 9.59
N ILE A 221 3.56 -1.68 9.75
CA ILE A 221 4.40 -0.61 10.32
C ILE A 221 4.33 0.64 9.44
N ALA A 222 4.43 0.48 8.12
CA ALA A 222 4.37 1.59 7.17
C ALA A 222 3.03 2.33 7.23
N VAL A 223 1.90 1.61 7.31
CA VAL A 223 0.57 2.21 7.46
C VAL A 223 0.47 3.00 8.75
N ALA A 224 0.84 2.39 9.89
CA ALA A 224 0.77 3.04 11.19
C ALA A 224 1.65 4.30 11.26
N ALA A 225 2.85 4.25 10.68
CA ALA A 225 3.73 5.42 10.62
C ALA A 225 3.13 6.56 9.80
N CYS A 226 2.51 6.25 8.67
CA CYS A 226 1.82 7.24 7.83
C CYS A 226 0.62 7.86 8.57
N GLU A 227 -0.16 7.06 9.29
CA GLU A 227 -1.29 7.54 10.11
C GLU A 227 -0.82 8.53 11.18
N LEU A 228 0.32 8.27 11.85
CA LEU A 228 0.91 9.16 12.87
C LEU A 228 1.27 10.55 12.32
N VAL A 229 1.63 10.64 11.04
CA VAL A 229 1.95 11.92 10.37
C VAL A 229 0.81 12.43 9.49
N GLY A 230 -0.37 11.83 9.53
CA GLY A 230 -1.56 12.26 8.79
C GLY A 230 -1.51 12.01 7.29
N LEU A 231 -0.70 11.05 6.83
CA LEU A 231 -0.57 10.66 5.42
C LEU A 231 -1.39 9.40 5.11
N LYS A 232 -1.91 9.31 3.88
CA LYS A 232 -2.49 8.07 3.34
C LYS A 232 -1.39 7.27 2.67
N LEU A 233 -1.30 5.96 2.95
CA LEU A 233 -0.32 5.10 2.32
C LEU A 233 -0.89 4.44 1.07
N ASN A 234 -0.12 4.46 0.00
CA ASN A 234 -0.39 3.70 -1.21
C ASN A 234 0.82 2.80 -1.51
N VAL A 235 0.59 1.65 -2.12
CA VAL A 235 1.62 0.67 -2.44
C VAL A 235 1.77 0.50 -3.94
N ILE A 236 3.00 0.39 -4.38
CA ILE A 236 3.39 -0.07 -5.72
C ILE A 236 4.32 -1.27 -5.58
N ASN A 237 3.99 -2.35 -6.29
CA ASN A 237 4.91 -3.48 -6.40
C ASN A 237 6.03 -3.13 -7.39
N ALA A 238 7.28 -3.39 -7.02
CA ALA A 238 8.44 -3.13 -7.86
C ALA A 238 8.35 -3.82 -9.24
N VAL A 239 7.69 -4.98 -9.31
CA VAL A 239 7.44 -5.70 -10.57
C VAL A 239 6.50 -4.94 -11.51
N ALA A 240 5.61 -4.10 -10.99
CA ALA A 240 4.66 -3.32 -11.78
C ALA A 240 5.23 -1.98 -12.30
N ILE A 241 6.46 -1.60 -11.88
CA ILE A 241 7.10 -0.36 -12.33
C ILE A 241 7.44 -0.45 -13.82
N PRO A 242 7.01 0.50 -14.66
CA PRO A 242 7.41 0.55 -16.05
C PRO A 242 8.93 0.76 -16.20
N VAL A 243 9.56 0.01 -17.11
CA VAL A 243 10.99 0.17 -17.43
C VAL A 243 11.22 1.17 -18.57
N GLY A 244 10.18 1.49 -19.34
CA GLY A 244 10.22 2.49 -20.41
C GLY A 244 10.32 3.91 -19.84
N PHE A 245 11.29 4.70 -20.32
CA PHE A 245 11.56 6.05 -19.82
C PHE A 245 10.32 6.97 -19.85
N GLY A 246 9.53 6.92 -20.93
CA GLY A 246 8.33 7.74 -21.08
C GLY A 246 7.24 7.39 -20.07
N GLU A 247 6.96 6.10 -19.94
CA GLU A 247 5.95 5.57 -19.03
C GLU A 247 6.33 5.77 -17.54
N LEU A 248 7.61 5.56 -17.22
CA LEU A 248 8.13 5.81 -15.87
C LEU A 248 8.02 7.30 -15.50
N ASN A 249 8.38 8.21 -16.40
CA ASN A 249 8.24 9.64 -16.15
C ASN A 249 6.77 10.07 -16.02
N GLN A 250 5.87 9.46 -16.77
CA GLN A 250 4.43 9.70 -16.62
C GLN A 250 3.93 9.23 -15.27
N LEU A 251 4.28 8.01 -14.85
CA LEU A 251 3.95 7.46 -13.53
C LEU A 251 4.43 8.39 -12.41
N MET A 252 5.69 8.83 -12.46
CA MET A 252 6.26 9.72 -11.44
C MET A 252 5.53 11.07 -11.37
N ARG A 253 5.17 11.68 -12.51
CA ARG A 253 4.43 12.95 -12.54
C ARG A 253 3.03 12.83 -11.97
N LEU A 254 2.30 11.77 -12.36
CA LEU A 254 0.95 11.52 -11.84
C LEU A 254 0.98 11.22 -10.35
N TRP A 255 1.95 10.42 -9.91
CA TRP A 255 2.12 10.14 -8.48
C TRP A 255 2.46 11.40 -7.66
N GLU A 256 3.43 12.21 -8.09
CA GLU A 256 3.77 13.46 -7.42
C GLU A 256 2.56 14.40 -7.33
N ARG A 257 1.74 14.48 -8.38
CA ARG A 257 0.49 15.22 -8.36
C ARG A 257 -0.47 14.68 -7.30
N GLU A 258 -0.68 13.37 -7.22
CA GLU A 258 -1.55 12.74 -6.23
C GLU A 258 -1.03 12.92 -4.80
N TYR A 259 0.29 12.89 -4.59
CA TYR A 259 0.88 13.22 -3.30
C TYR A 259 0.42 14.57 -2.79
N TRP A 260 0.53 15.60 -3.63
CA TRP A 260 0.11 16.95 -3.26
C TRP A 260 -1.41 17.13 -3.11
N LEU A 261 -2.21 16.44 -3.92
CA LEU A 261 -3.66 16.54 -3.87
C LEU A 261 -4.29 15.80 -2.67
N ARG A 262 -3.64 14.73 -2.19
CA ARG A 262 -4.24 13.80 -1.23
C ARG A 262 -3.44 13.61 0.07
N ALA A 263 -2.31 14.28 0.24
CA ALA A 263 -1.38 14.05 1.33
C ALA A 263 -1.05 12.55 1.48
N SER A 264 -0.42 11.97 0.45
CA SER A 264 -0.19 10.53 0.34
C SER A 264 1.29 10.19 0.40
N ALA A 265 1.65 9.04 0.98
CA ALA A 265 2.98 8.44 0.93
C ALA A 265 2.98 7.22 0.01
N LEU A 266 4.13 6.88 -0.56
CA LEU A 266 4.32 5.70 -1.39
C LEU A 266 5.13 4.64 -0.66
N LEU A 267 4.64 3.40 -0.69
CA LEU A 267 5.38 2.22 -0.32
C LEU A 267 5.79 1.49 -1.60
N LEU A 268 7.08 1.35 -1.81
CA LEU A 268 7.65 0.57 -2.90
C LEU A 268 8.01 -0.81 -2.37
N ASP A 269 7.25 -1.82 -2.79
CA ASP A 269 7.42 -3.20 -2.36
C ASP A 269 8.40 -3.93 -3.28
N CYS A 270 9.60 -4.21 -2.75
CA CYS A 270 10.68 -4.92 -3.44
C CYS A 270 10.91 -6.34 -2.90
N ASP A 271 9.98 -6.92 -2.14
CA ASP A 271 10.18 -8.21 -1.48
C ASP A 271 10.28 -9.38 -2.47
N GLU A 272 9.60 -9.29 -3.60
CA GLU A 272 9.55 -10.33 -4.64
C GLU A 272 10.39 -9.96 -5.88
N LEU A 273 11.27 -8.97 -5.76
CA LEU A 273 12.07 -8.50 -6.88
C LEU A 273 13.21 -9.46 -7.18
N ASP A 274 13.34 -9.86 -8.44
CA ASP A 274 14.52 -10.55 -8.94
C ASP A 274 15.67 -9.55 -9.09
N LEU A 275 16.72 -9.73 -8.28
CA LEU A 275 17.90 -8.87 -8.27
C LEU A 275 18.72 -8.94 -9.57
N THR A 276 18.43 -9.88 -10.47
CA THR A 276 19.08 -10.00 -11.78
C THR A 276 18.50 -9.08 -12.86
N ASP A 277 17.29 -8.51 -12.63
CA ASP A 277 16.64 -7.57 -13.56
C ASP A 277 17.23 -6.16 -13.44
N ALA A 278 18.34 -5.92 -14.14
CA ALA A 278 19.04 -4.64 -14.13
C ALA A 278 18.20 -3.47 -14.68
N ALA A 279 17.27 -3.71 -15.61
CA ALA A 279 16.41 -2.67 -16.18
C ALA A 279 15.44 -2.16 -15.12
N ARG A 280 14.85 -3.07 -14.36
CA ARG A 280 13.92 -2.74 -13.27
C ARG A 280 14.65 -2.09 -12.10
N GLU A 281 15.84 -2.57 -11.75
CA GLU A 281 16.69 -1.93 -10.73
C GLU A 281 16.99 -0.46 -11.07
N ASN A 282 17.27 -0.15 -12.33
CA ASN A 282 17.48 1.22 -12.78
C ASN A 282 16.20 2.05 -12.71
N ALA A 283 15.04 1.49 -13.08
CA ALA A 283 13.75 2.18 -12.97
C ALA A 283 13.39 2.49 -11.51
N ILE A 284 13.61 1.53 -10.59
CA ILE A 284 13.44 1.71 -9.14
C ILE A 284 14.36 2.83 -8.62
N ALA A 285 15.64 2.80 -9.01
CA ALA A 285 16.60 3.83 -8.61
C ALA A 285 16.15 5.21 -9.12
N GLN A 286 15.74 5.32 -10.38
CA GLN A 286 15.25 6.56 -10.96
C GLN A 286 13.99 7.08 -10.24
N LEU A 287 13.01 6.21 -9.97
CA LEU A 287 11.81 6.56 -9.22
C LEU A 287 12.17 7.08 -7.82
N SER A 288 13.00 6.33 -7.10
CA SER A 288 13.37 6.64 -5.72
C SER A 288 14.11 7.97 -5.57
N GLU A 289 14.93 8.33 -6.57
CA GLU A 289 15.71 9.58 -6.57
C GLU A 289 14.92 10.78 -7.10
N SER A 290 13.91 10.56 -7.95
CA SER A 290 13.20 11.63 -8.67
C SER A 290 11.95 12.11 -7.95
N ILE A 291 11.26 11.25 -7.20
CA ILE A 291 10.05 11.67 -6.49
C ILE A 291 10.40 12.43 -5.20
N SER A 292 9.68 13.49 -4.91
CA SER A 292 9.85 14.30 -3.68
C SER A 292 8.92 13.84 -2.56
N SER A 293 7.91 13.06 -2.88
CA SER A 293 6.95 12.50 -1.93
C SER A 293 7.63 11.59 -0.89
N PRO A 294 7.03 11.42 0.30
CA PRO A 294 7.47 10.44 1.28
C PRO A 294 7.48 9.03 0.67
N LEU A 295 8.64 8.36 0.77
CA LEU A 295 8.86 7.04 0.19
C LEU A 295 9.32 6.05 1.26
N ILE A 296 8.61 4.93 1.36
CA ILE A 296 9.03 3.75 2.12
C ILE A 296 9.39 2.67 1.11
N ILE A 297 10.50 1.96 1.33
CA ILE A 297 10.89 0.80 0.55
C ILE A 297 10.82 -0.43 1.46
N THR A 298 10.14 -1.48 1.03
CA THR A 298 10.23 -2.80 1.69
C THR A 298 11.15 -3.71 0.88
N SER A 299 11.98 -4.50 1.58
CA SER A 299 12.88 -5.46 0.97
C SER A 299 13.29 -6.53 1.99
N GLN A 300 13.77 -7.67 1.51
CA GLN A 300 14.37 -8.68 2.38
C GLN A 300 15.76 -8.26 2.83
N GLU A 301 16.57 -7.76 1.89
CA GLU A 301 17.94 -7.30 2.13
C GLU A 301 18.05 -5.78 2.02
N ARG A 302 19.12 -5.23 2.59
CA ARG A 302 19.38 -3.79 2.56
C ARG A 302 19.78 -3.35 1.16
N ARG A 303 19.02 -2.39 0.62
CA ARG A 303 19.30 -1.72 -0.65
C ARG A 303 20.17 -0.49 -0.41
N ARG A 304 20.78 0.03 -1.45
CA ARG A 304 21.58 1.27 -1.42
C ARG A 304 20.87 2.34 -2.23
N SER A 305 20.83 3.56 -1.71
CA SER A 305 20.46 4.77 -2.46
C SER A 305 21.71 5.44 -3.01
N ARG A 306 21.59 6.14 -4.14
CA ARG A 306 22.74 6.83 -4.79
C ARG A 306 22.93 8.25 -4.28
N MET A 307 21.85 9.00 -4.18
CA MET A 307 21.88 10.45 -3.87
C MET A 307 21.02 10.80 -2.67
N ARG A 308 19.79 10.27 -2.59
CA ARG A 308 18.84 10.59 -1.54
C ARG A 308 19.20 9.86 -0.23
N PRO A 309 19.17 10.53 0.94
CA PRO A 309 19.41 9.85 2.21
C PRO A 309 18.49 8.66 2.43
N LEU A 310 19.05 7.51 2.80
CA LEU A 310 18.33 6.26 3.04
C LEU A 310 18.55 5.82 4.49
N ILE A 311 17.47 5.65 5.24
CA ILE A 311 17.46 5.17 6.62
C ILE A 311 16.88 3.76 6.62
N SER A 312 17.65 2.78 7.09
CA SER A 312 17.24 1.37 7.11
C SER A 312 16.86 0.94 8.51
N LEU A 313 15.65 0.40 8.67
CA LEU A 313 15.11 -0.17 9.89
C LEU A 313 14.91 -1.68 9.70
N ASP A 314 15.48 -2.48 10.61
CA ASP A 314 15.33 -3.94 10.55
C ASP A 314 14.02 -4.34 11.25
N VAL A 315 13.11 -4.93 10.48
CA VAL A 315 11.84 -5.47 10.97
C VAL A 315 12.05 -6.93 11.33
N ARG A 316 12.08 -7.22 12.61
CA ARG A 316 12.17 -8.59 13.15
C ARG A 316 10.78 -9.13 13.42
N PRO A 317 10.60 -10.47 13.33
CA PRO A 317 9.37 -11.07 13.82
C PRO A 317 9.10 -10.68 15.29
N PRO A 318 7.82 -10.61 15.71
CA PRO A 318 7.47 -10.35 17.09
C PRO A 318 8.14 -11.31 18.05
N SER A 319 8.53 -10.86 19.23
CA SER A 319 9.06 -11.71 20.29
C SER A 319 8.01 -12.76 20.73
N THR A 320 8.45 -13.86 21.34
CA THR A 320 7.56 -14.90 21.88
C THR A 320 6.52 -14.35 22.86
N SER A 321 6.89 -13.36 23.66
CA SER A 321 5.97 -12.69 24.58
C SER A 321 4.92 -11.84 23.83
N GLU A 322 5.32 -11.14 22.80
CA GLU A 322 4.39 -10.37 21.96
C GLU A 322 3.47 -11.28 21.17
N GLN A 323 3.99 -12.36 20.55
CA GLN A 323 3.16 -13.34 19.86
C GLN A 323 2.12 -13.95 20.78
N ARG A 324 2.49 -14.30 22.01
CA ARG A 324 1.55 -14.83 23.03
C ARG A 324 0.40 -13.85 23.28
N LEU A 325 0.70 -12.58 23.46
CA LEU A 325 -0.34 -11.55 23.64
C LEU A 325 -1.25 -11.43 22.42
N VAL A 326 -0.69 -11.46 21.19
CA VAL A 326 -1.49 -11.42 19.96
C VAL A 326 -2.43 -12.62 19.88
N TRP A 327 -1.95 -13.84 20.18
CA TRP A 327 -2.77 -15.05 20.22
C TRP A 327 -3.89 -14.93 21.25
N GLN A 328 -3.58 -14.48 22.46
CA GLN A 328 -4.56 -14.30 23.53
C GLN A 328 -5.66 -13.30 23.15
N ASN A 329 -5.27 -12.17 22.56
CA ASN A 329 -6.20 -11.14 22.12
C ASN A 329 -7.08 -11.63 20.93
N ALA A 330 -6.49 -12.33 19.98
CA ALA A 330 -7.20 -12.80 18.78
C ALA A 330 -8.18 -13.94 19.10
N LEU A 331 -7.83 -14.84 20.04
CA LEU A 331 -8.68 -15.95 20.46
C LEU A 331 -9.68 -15.57 21.54
N GLY A 332 -9.44 -14.49 22.30
CA GLY A 332 -10.34 -14.01 23.34
C GLY A 332 -10.72 -15.09 24.35
N ALA A 333 -12.02 -15.31 24.58
CA ALA A 333 -12.54 -16.29 25.52
C ALA A 333 -12.17 -17.76 25.18
N ALA A 334 -11.90 -18.07 23.90
CA ALA A 334 -11.50 -19.41 23.48
C ALA A 334 -10.13 -19.85 24.03
N THR A 335 -9.31 -18.89 24.44
CA THR A 335 -7.98 -19.16 25.02
C THR A 335 -8.04 -20.05 26.27
N SER A 336 -9.10 -19.90 27.09
CA SER A 336 -9.28 -20.70 28.32
C SER A 336 -9.45 -22.19 28.05
N HIS A 337 -9.90 -22.59 26.88
CA HIS A 337 -10.11 -23.99 26.48
C HIS A 337 -8.88 -24.61 25.79
N LEU A 338 -7.85 -23.82 25.49
CA LEU A 338 -6.69 -24.26 24.71
C LEU A 338 -5.50 -24.78 25.57
N ASN A 339 -5.62 -24.80 26.89
CA ASN A 339 -4.73 -25.52 27.84
C ASN A 339 -3.25 -25.65 27.42
N GLY A 340 -2.54 -24.53 27.21
CA GLY A 340 -1.11 -24.55 26.83
C GLY A 340 -0.83 -24.79 25.35
N HIS A 341 -1.85 -24.87 24.49
CA HIS A 341 -1.64 -24.98 23.05
C HIS A 341 -1.07 -23.69 22.44
N VAL A 342 -1.38 -22.53 23.00
CA VAL A 342 -0.79 -21.24 22.57
C VAL A 342 0.73 -21.26 22.74
N GLU A 343 1.24 -21.79 23.85
CA GLU A 343 2.67 -21.95 24.10
C GLU A 343 3.33 -22.87 23.09
N LYS A 344 2.64 -23.95 22.69
CA LYS A 344 3.14 -24.83 21.63
C LYS A 344 3.21 -24.10 20.30
N LEU A 345 2.15 -23.36 19.92
CA LEU A 345 2.13 -22.59 18.66
C LEU A 345 3.27 -21.59 18.61
N VAL A 346 3.44 -20.78 19.65
CA VAL A 346 4.50 -19.75 19.75
C VAL A 346 5.90 -20.37 19.74
N SER A 347 6.07 -21.58 20.30
CA SER A 347 7.38 -22.25 20.32
C SER A 347 7.77 -22.89 18.99
N HIS A 348 6.81 -23.26 18.15
CA HIS A 348 7.06 -23.92 16.88
C HIS A 348 6.98 -22.98 15.69
N PHE A 349 6.11 -21.98 15.75
CA PHE A 349 5.85 -21.06 14.63
C PHE A 349 6.25 -19.64 15.02
N ASN A 350 7.09 -19.03 14.19
CA ASN A 350 7.48 -17.63 14.36
C ASN A 350 6.64 -16.79 13.41
N LEU A 351 5.45 -16.38 13.87
CA LEU A 351 4.43 -15.74 13.03
C LEU A 351 4.32 -14.24 13.28
N SER A 352 3.97 -13.49 12.25
CA SER A 352 3.64 -12.08 12.36
C SER A 352 2.24 -11.88 13.00
N ALA A 353 2.00 -10.72 13.60
CA ALA A 353 0.69 -10.41 14.17
C ALA A 353 -0.45 -10.47 13.13
N PRO A 354 -0.32 -9.92 11.90
CA PRO A 354 -1.34 -10.09 10.86
C PRO A 354 -1.60 -11.56 10.51
N THR A 355 -0.55 -12.37 10.42
CA THR A 355 -0.67 -13.80 10.13
C THR A 355 -1.40 -14.54 11.25
N ILE A 356 -1.09 -14.25 12.52
CA ILE A 356 -1.80 -14.81 13.67
C ILE A 356 -3.29 -14.47 13.62
N HIS A 357 -3.66 -13.22 13.33
CA HIS A 357 -5.06 -12.81 13.21
C HIS A 357 -5.77 -13.56 12.06
N ALA A 358 -5.13 -13.71 10.90
CA ALA A 358 -5.67 -14.45 9.78
C ALA A 358 -5.92 -15.93 10.13
N ILE A 359 -4.97 -16.57 10.80
CA ILE A 359 -5.07 -17.96 11.28
C ILE A 359 -6.24 -18.12 12.26
N CYS A 360 -6.35 -17.21 13.23
CA CYS A 360 -7.46 -17.25 14.19
C CYS A 360 -8.81 -17.11 13.49
N THR A 361 -8.94 -16.16 12.55
CA THR A 361 -10.17 -15.94 11.80
C THR A 361 -10.55 -17.17 10.97
N GLU A 362 -9.59 -17.78 10.29
CA GLU A 362 -9.79 -18.98 9.48
C GLU A 362 -10.21 -20.18 10.35
N ALA A 363 -9.48 -20.44 11.44
CA ALA A 363 -9.77 -21.58 12.32
C ALA A 363 -11.14 -21.47 13.02
N ILE A 364 -11.48 -20.27 13.51
CA ILE A 364 -12.77 -20.00 14.15
C ILE A 364 -13.90 -20.10 13.09
N GLY A 365 -13.68 -19.59 11.87
CA GLY A 365 -14.65 -19.69 10.78
C GLY A 365 -14.91 -21.15 10.37
N ARG A 366 -13.90 -21.99 10.26
CA ARG A 366 -14.04 -23.43 9.99
C ARG A 366 -14.80 -24.13 11.10
N GLN A 367 -14.47 -23.88 12.36
CA GLN A 367 -15.18 -24.46 13.49
C GLN A 367 -16.66 -24.07 13.53
N ALA A 368 -16.97 -22.79 13.26
CA ALA A 368 -18.36 -22.31 13.18
C ALA A 368 -19.13 -22.95 12.04
N HIS A 369 -18.52 -23.11 10.87
CA HIS A 369 -19.14 -23.76 9.71
C HIS A 369 -19.46 -25.24 9.98
N GLU A 370 -18.52 -25.99 10.55
CA GLU A 370 -18.73 -27.37 10.94
C GLU A 370 -19.83 -27.54 11.97
N SER A 371 -19.89 -26.63 12.97
CA SER A 371 -20.96 -26.65 13.96
C SER A 371 -22.35 -26.35 13.34
N THR A 372 -22.42 -25.49 12.33
CA THR A 372 -23.67 -25.16 11.62
C THR A 372 -24.15 -26.31 10.76
N LEU A 373 -23.27 -27.00 10.03
CA LEU A 373 -23.62 -28.20 9.25
C LEU A 373 -24.21 -29.30 10.13
N ARG A 374 -23.70 -29.46 11.35
CA ARG A 374 -24.17 -30.42 12.33
C ARG A 374 -25.59 -30.14 12.82
N THR A 375 -25.94 -28.87 12.98
CA THR A 375 -27.28 -28.46 13.41
C THR A 375 -28.31 -28.61 12.28
N GLN A 376 -27.89 -28.51 11.03
CA GLN A 376 -28.77 -28.62 9.86
C GLN A 376 -29.00 -30.06 9.40
N HIS A 377 -28.09 -31.02 9.70
CA HIS A 377 -28.14 -32.44 9.30
C HIS A 377 -27.84 -33.34 10.50
N PRO A 378 -28.75 -33.44 11.49
CA PRO A 378 -28.56 -34.30 12.66
C PRO A 378 -28.49 -35.80 12.32
N GLU A 379 -28.95 -36.18 11.17
CA GLU A 379 -29.00 -37.58 10.70
C GLU A 379 -27.61 -38.15 10.30
N LEU A 380 -26.64 -37.31 10.02
CA LEU A 380 -25.27 -37.72 9.67
C LEU A 380 -24.43 -38.16 10.89
N GLY A 381 -24.98 -38.03 12.11
CA GLY A 381 -24.31 -38.31 13.38
C GLY A 381 -24.61 -39.66 14.00
N THR A 382 -25.44 -40.53 13.38
CA THR A 382 -25.91 -41.81 13.98
C THR A 382 -25.06 -43.01 13.62
N ASP A 383 -24.15 -42.93 12.66
CA ASP A 383 -23.26 -44.04 12.32
C ASP A 383 -21.98 -43.99 13.18
N SER A 384 -21.93 -44.87 14.16
CA SER A 384 -20.88 -45.02 15.18
C SER A 384 -19.50 -45.37 14.58
N SER A 385 -19.43 -45.77 13.31
CA SER A 385 -18.22 -46.15 12.60
C SER A 385 -17.55 -44.97 11.88
N LEU A 386 -18.27 -43.85 11.70
CA LEU A 386 -17.79 -42.58 11.10
C LEU A 386 -17.66 -41.43 12.14
N ARG A 387 -17.34 -41.77 13.37
CA ARG A 387 -16.82 -40.76 14.32
C ARG A 387 -15.45 -40.30 13.85
N THR A 388 -15.41 -39.59 12.75
CA THR A 388 -14.33 -38.63 12.49
C THR A 388 -14.37 -37.64 13.65
N GLN A 389 -13.38 -37.76 14.53
CA GLN A 389 -13.16 -36.82 15.64
C GLN A 389 -13.14 -35.44 15.00
N HIS A 390 -14.14 -34.60 15.32
CA HIS A 390 -14.09 -33.19 14.87
C HIS A 390 -12.79 -32.62 15.39
N PRO A 391 -11.97 -32.02 14.53
CA PRO A 391 -10.72 -31.45 14.98
C PRO A 391 -11.04 -30.40 16.04
N GLU A 392 -10.48 -30.54 17.23
CA GLU A 392 -10.55 -29.49 18.22
C GLU A 392 -9.96 -28.23 17.66
N LEU A 393 -10.40 -27.06 18.15
CA LEU A 393 -9.85 -25.77 17.71
C LEU A 393 -8.31 -25.75 17.73
N SER A 394 -7.71 -26.45 18.69
CA SER A 394 -6.27 -26.66 18.81
C SER A 394 -5.64 -27.31 17.58
N THR A 395 -6.29 -28.32 17.01
CA THR A 395 -5.84 -29.04 15.80
C THR A 395 -6.00 -28.13 14.56
N LEU A 396 -7.14 -27.46 14.44
CA LEU A 396 -7.37 -26.49 13.34
C LEU A 396 -6.34 -25.37 13.34
N LEU A 397 -6.03 -24.80 14.51
CA LEU A 397 -5.00 -23.77 14.65
C LEU A 397 -3.62 -24.30 14.27
N TRP A 398 -3.26 -25.50 14.70
CA TRP A 398 -2.00 -26.13 14.35
C TRP A 398 -1.86 -26.36 12.84
N ASP A 399 -2.88 -26.95 12.21
CA ASP A 399 -2.88 -27.23 10.77
C ASP A 399 -2.86 -25.96 9.94
N THR A 400 -3.57 -24.91 10.38
CA THR A 400 -3.57 -23.63 9.70
C THR A 400 -2.20 -22.94 9.87
N CYS A 401 -1.57 -22.97 11.05
CA CYS A 401 -0.21 -22.47 11.26
C CYS A 401 0.79 -23.19 10.35
N ARG A 402 0.72 -24.53 10.30
CA ARG A 402 1.59 -25.34 9.45
C ARG A 402 1.43 -24.97 7.96
N SER A 403 0.19 -24.83 7.51
CA SER A 403 -0.13 -24.44 6.14
C SER A 403 0.40 -23.05 5.79
N GLN A 404 0.23 -22.07 6.67
CA GLN A 404 0.70 -20.69 6.45
C GLN A 404 2.23 -20.53 6.59
N SER A 405 2.86 -21.43 7.34
CA SER A 405 4.32 -21.40 7.53
C SER A 405 5.09 -22.16 6.47
N ARG A 406 4.41 -22.82 5.53
CA ARG A 406 5.06 -23.54 4.44
C ARG A 406 5.91 -22.56 3.62
N PRO A 407 7.24 -22.74 3.59
CA PRO A 407 8.07 -21.91 2.74
C PRO A 407 7.71 -22.12 1.27
N ARG A 408 7.93 -21.13 0.42
CA ARG A 408 7.84 -21.28 -1.05
C ARG A 408 9.04 -22.11 -1.58
N LEU A 409 9.17 -23.33 -1.05
CA LEU A 409 10.28 -24.25 -1.38
C LEU A 409 9.93 -25.20 -2.53
N ASN A 410 8.76 -25.06 -3.14
CA ASN A 410 8.30 -26.00 -4.19
C ASN A 410 9.26 -26.11 -5.38
N ASP A 411 10.08 -25.09 -5.62
CA ASP A 411 11.07 -25.09 -6.70
C ASP A 411 12.40 -25.76 -6.29
N LEU A 412 12.66 -25.89 -4.99
CA LEU A 412 13.94 -26.37 -4.45
C LEU A 412 13.81 -27.63 -3.58
N ALA A 413 12.61 -27.94 -3.10
CA ALA A 413 12.37 -29.03 -2.16
C ALA A 413 11.10 -29.79 -2.52
N GLN A 414 11.14 -31.10 -2.43
CA GLN A 414 9.97 -31.97 -2.62
C GLN A 414 9.30 -32.28 -1.27
N PRO A 415 7.99 -31.97 -1.10
CA PRO A 415 7.29 -32.38 0.07
C PRO A 415 7.17 -33.91 0.12
N MET A 416 7.36 -34.49 1.29
CA MET A 416 7.18 -35.91 1.54
C MET A 416 6.01 -36.13 2.50
N GLU A 417 5.10 -37.04 2.15
CA GLU A 417 4.05 -37.46 3.07
C GLU A 417 4.63 -38.29 4.19
N SER A 418 4.35 -37.86 5.42
CA SER A 418 4.90 -38.47 6.62
C SER A 418 3.84 -39.39 7.23
N SER A 419 4.02 -40.69 7.08
CA SER A 419 3.04 -41.73 7.51
C SER A 419 3.65 -42.82 8.39
N SER A 420 4.97 -42.93 8.45
CA SER A 420 5.64 -44.00 9.22
C SER A 420 5.57 -43.76 10.73
N VAL A 421 5.34 -44.82 11.48
CA VAL A 421 5.28 -44.81 12.95
C VAL A 421 6.50 -45.51 13.57
N TRP A 422 6.70 -45.33 14.89
CA TRP A 422 7.83 -45.92 15.59
C TRP A 422 7.95 -47.44 15.46
N ASP A 423 6.83 -48.14 15.28
CA ASP A 423 6.81 -49.60 15.15
C ASP A 423 7.27 -50.09 13.78
N ASP A 424 7.23 -49.22 12.77
CA ASP A 424 7.77 -49.54 11.44
C ASP A 424 9.30 -49.48 11.40
N LEU A 425 9.91 -48.85 12.42
CA LEU A 425 11.35 -48.60 12.43
C LEU A 425 12.09 -49.65 13.23
N VAL A 426 12.69 -50.61 12.52
CA VAL A 426 13.50 -51.67 13.13
C VAL A 426 14.96 -51.25 13.23
N LEU A 427 15.39 -50.81 14.43
CA LEU A 427 16.74 -50.35 14.74
C LEU A 427 17.21 -50.87 16.08
N PRO A 428 18.55 -50.95 16.31
CA PRO A 428 19.10 -51.19 17.63
C PRO A 428 18.57 -50.16 18.66
N GLU A 429 18.33 -50.60 19.89
CA GLU A 429 17.69 -49.77 20.91
C GLU A 429 18.45 -48.47 21.19
N ALA A 430 19.77 -48.46 21.11
CA ALA A 430 20.57 -47.24 21.25
C ALA A 430 20.24 -46.18 20.20
N HIS A 431 20.02 -46.59 18.94
CA HIS A 431 19.65 -45.67 17.87
C HIS A 431 18.20 -45.17 18.04
N ARG A 432 17.27 -46.04 18.47
CA ARG A 432 15.89 -45.61 18.77
C ARG A 432 15.86 -44.60 19.93
N HIS A 433 16.68 -44.79 20.97
CA HIS A 433 16.82 -43.78 22.02
C HIS A 433 17.30 -42.43 21.49
N THR A 434 18.36 -42.41 20.68
CA THR A 434 18.87 -41.18 20.10
C THR A 434 17.80 -40.43 19.26
N LEU A 435 17.00 -41.15 18.47
CA LEU A 435 15.92 -40.55 17.72
C LEU A 435 14.80 -39.99 18.61
N ARG A 436 14.44 -40.70 19.67
CA ARG A 436 13.49 -40.21 20.69
C ARG A 436 14.00 -38.98 21.43
N ASP A 437 15.30 -38.93 21.70
CA ASP A 437 15.93 -37.75 22.31
C ASP A 437 15.85 -36.53 21.38
N ILE A 438 16.03 -36.70 20.08
CA ILE A 438 15.84 -35.64 19.11
C ILE A 438 14.40 -35.09 19.16
N ALA A 439 13.40 -35.97 19.13
CA ALA A 439 12.01 -35.60 19.26
C ALA A 439 11.69 -34.89 20.59
N ALA A 440 12.26 -35.39 21.70
CA ALA A 440 12.12 -34.77 23.01
C ALA A 440 12.77 -33.38 23.09
N HIS A 441 13.95 -33.18 22.48
CA HIS A 441 14.61 -31.89 22.42
C HIS A 441 13.76 -30.87 21.66
N VAL A 442 13.18 -31.26 20.51
CA VAL A 442 12.27 -30.37 19.76
C VAL A 442 11.06 -29.98 20.62
N ARG A 443 10.40 -30.95 21.29
CA ARG A 443 9.24 -30.68 22.14
C ARG A 443 9.54 -29.80 23.34
N GLN A 444 10.72 -29.93 23.94
CA GLN A 444 11.10 -29.19 25.14
C GLN A 444 11.85 -27.88 24.82
N ARG A 445 11.99 -27.54 23.54
CA ARG A 445 12.77 -26.40 23.08
C ARG A 445 12.37 -25.09 23.77
N ALA A 446 11.08 -24.78 23.84
CA ALA A 446 10.60 -23.57 24.51
C ALA A 446 10.97 -23.53 26.00
N LYS A 447 10.81 -24.64 26.68
CA LYS A 447 11.13 -24.74 28.10
C LYS A 447 12.62 -24.49 28.39
N VAL A 448 13.50 -25.06 27.57
CA VAL A 448 14.95 -24.93 27.73
C VAL A 448 15.45 -23.56 27.36
N TYR A 449 15.06 -23.09 26.18
CA TYR A 449 15.61 -21.85 25.61
C TYR A 449 14.97 -20.60 26.19
N GLU A 450 13.67 -20.61 26.46
CA GLU A 450 12.94 -19.45 26.97
C GLU A 450 12.84 -19.47 28.52
N ASN A 451 12.24 -20.52 29.09
CA ASN A 451 11.97 -20.53 30.54
C ASN A 451 13.25 -20.66 31.37
N TRP A 452 14.22 -21.44 30.89
CA TRP A 452 15.52 -21.59 31.55
C TRP A 452 16.56 -20.58 31.09
N GLY A 453 16.26 -19.77 30.08
CA GLY A 453 17.12 -18.68 29.60
C GLY A 453 18.35 -19.12 28.82
N PHE A 454 18.41 -20.37 28.32
CA PHE A 454 19.53 -20.84 27.49
C PHE A 454 19.53 -20.30 26.07
N GLY A 455 18.49 -19.59 25.63
CA GLY A 455 18.29 -19.10 24.26
C GLY A 455 19.25 -18.00 23.81
N GLY A 456 20.15 -17.53 24.62
CA GLY A 456 21.15 -16.52 24.28
C GLY A 456 20.58 -15.26 23.61
N LYS A 457 21.35 -14.15 23.55
CA LYS A 457 20.89 -12.89 22.95
C LYS A 457 20.73 -12.91 21.41
N SER A 458 21.19 -13.97 20.71
CA SER A 458 21.27 -13.95 19.25
C SER A 458 20.21 -14.78 18.51
N GLY A 459 19.41 -15.59 19.16
CA GLY A 459 18.38 -16.42 18.51
C GLY A 459 18.89 -17.36 17.39
N ARG A 460 20.19 -17.40 17.13
CA ARG A 460 20.83 -18.22 16.11
C ARG A 460 21.19 -19.60 16.70
N GLY A 461 21.07 -20.66 15.84
CA GLY A 461 21.49 -22.00 16.23
C GLY A 461 20.48 -22.77 17.09
N LEU A 462 19.22 -22.35 17.13
CA LEU A 462 18.17 -23.06 17.87
C LEU A 462 17.61 -24.29 17.12
N GLY A 463 18.00 -24.49 15.85
CA GLY A 463 17.66 -25.69 15.08
C GLY A 463 18.48 -26.91 15.52
N ILE A 464 17.88 -28.10 15.41
CA ILE A 464 18.58 -29.37 15.63
C ILE A 464 19.05 -29.88 14.26
N SER A 465 20.35 -30.15 14.14
CA SER A 465 20.91 -30.80 12.97
C SER A 465 21.32 -32.23 13.33
N ALA A 466 20.84 -33.20 12.55
CA ALA A 466 21.17 -34.60 12.75
C ALA A 466 21.78 -35.20 11.48
N LEU A 467 22.87 -35.95 11.58
CA LEU A 467 23.49 -36.68 10.47
C LEU A 467 23.07 -38.15 10.53
N PHE A 468 22.33 -38.60 9.49
CA PHE A 468 22.01 -40.00 9.30
C PHE A 468 23.01 -40.62 8.33
N ALA A 469 23.94 -41.45 8.86
CA ALA A 469 24.98 -42.10 8.05
C ALA A 469 24.70 -43.60 7.97
N GLY A 470 25.01 -44.22 6.84
CA GLY A 470 24.87 -45.66 6.61
C GLY A 470 24.64 -46.02 5.16
N ALA A 471 24.72 -47.31 4.81
CA ALA A 471 24.49 -47.82 3.46
C ALA A 471 23.07 -47.53 2.95
N SER A 472 22.82 -47.65 1.66
CA SER A 472 21.47 -47.55 1.10
C SER A 472 20.56 -48.63 1.69
N GLY A 473 19.29 -48.29 1.98
CA GLY A 473 18.32 -49.24 2.54
C GLY A 473 18.36 -49.39 4.07
N THR A 474 19.22 -48.67 4.81
CA THR A 474 19.34 -48.80 6.30
C THR A 474 18.28 -47.96 7.05
N GLY A 475 17.23 -47.46 6.43
CA GLY A 475 16.13 -46.77 7.12
C GLY A 475 16.37 -45.29 7.43
N LYS A 476 17.37 -44.63 6.83
CA LYS A 476 17.68 -43.20 7.10
C LYS A 476 16.49 -42.26 6.82
N THR A 477 15.88 -42.43 5.67
CA THR A 477 14.69 -41.62 5.28
C THR A 477 13.50 -41.94 6.15
N MET A 478 13.27 -43.22 6.47
CA MET A 478 12.19 -43.67 7.38
C MET A 478 12.36 -43.08 8.79
N ALA A 479 13.60 -42.97 9.29
CA ALA A 479 13.86 -42.34 10.59
C ALA A 479 13.49 -40.84 10.60
N ALA A 480 13.75 -40.13 9.49
CA ALA A 480 13.31 -38.74 9.35
C ALA A 480 11.77 -38.64 9.26
N ASP A 481 11.14 -39.57 8.53
CA ASP A 481 9.69 -39.65 8.39
C ASP A 481 9.01 -39.90 9.75
N VAL A 482 9.45 -40.87 10.54
CA VAL A 482 8.93 -41.15 11.88
C VAL A 482 9.05 -39.95 12.81
N ILE A 483 10.18 -39.23 12.79
CA ILE A 483 10.36 -38.02 13.61
C ILE A 483 9.38 -36.91 13.16
N ALA A 484 9.24 -36.68 11.85
CA ALA A 484 8.34 -35.69 11.31
C ALA A 484 6.87 -35.98 11.67
N HIS A 485 6.46 -37.25 11.55
CA HIS A 485 5.13 -37.73 11.93
C HIS A 485 4.87 -37.53 13.43
N GLU A 486 5.78 -37.94 14.27
CA GLU A 486 5.70 -37.79 15.73
C GLU A 486 5.58 -36.32 16.19
N LEU A 487 6.27 -35.42 15.49
CA LEU A 487 6.28 -33.98 15.78
C LEU A 487 5.16 -33.21 15.07
N GLN A 488 4.41 -33.87 14.21
CA GLN A 488 3.37 -33.28 13.35
C GLN A 488 3.92 -32.09 12.49
N LEU A 489 5.13 -32.29 11.96
CA LEU A 489 5.82 -31.31 11.11
C LEU A 489 5.85 -31.78 9.65
N ASP A 490 5.91 -30.84 8.70
CA ASP A 490 6.12 -31.13 7.29
C ASP A 490 7.55 -31.63 7.05
N LEU A 491 7.71 -32.67 6.21
CA LEU A 491 8.98 -33.21 5.80
C LEU A 491 9.26 -32.80 4.34
N TYR A 492 10.42 -32.21 4.09
CA TYR A 492 10.88 -31.83 2.76
C TYR A 492 12.18 -32.53 2.42
N ARG A 493 12.30 -32.93 1.16
CA ARG A 493 13.54 -33.48 0.60
C ARG A 493 14.17 -32.48 -0.36
N ILE A 494 15.43 -32.16 -0.11
CA ILE A 494 16.28 -31.37 -1.03
C ILE A 494 17.34 -32.31 -1.57
N ASP A 495 17.41 -32.46 -2.89
CA ASP A 495 18.48 -33.19 -3.56
C ASP A 495 19.58 -32.19 -3.91
N LEU A 496 20.79 -32.45 -3.44
CA LEU A 496 21.94 -31.58 -3.67
C LEU A 496 22.84 -32.08 -4.79
N SER A 497 22.42 -33.14 -5.54
CA SER A 497 23.19 -33.73 -6.65
C SER A 497 22.98 -32.99 -7.97
#